data_e75e459921fef2f3cab76d3184ad5426
#
_entry.id   e75e459921fef2f3cab76d3184ad5426
#
_cell.length_a   1.000
_cell.length_b   1.000
_cell.length_c   1.000
_cell.angle_alpha   90.00
_cell.angle_beta   90.00
_cell.angle_gamma   90.00
#
_symmetry.space_group_name_H-M   'P 1'
#
loop_
_entity.id
_entity.type
_entity.pdbx_description
1 polymer ?
#
loop_
_entity_poly.entity_id
_entity_poly.type
_entity_poly.pdbx_seq_one_letter_code
_entity_poly.pdbx_strand_id
1 'polypeptide(L)'
;MWRCAIGDFERLIEAAKSGNVTDVRAIAEQHADLIKQRDKLGATALHHAAFGGHRDVVRVLVEHGAEINAADSEFGATPAGWAIEYLREMGGFLGIELDDFGFAIQRGDVEWVARFLKRFPALRGASDTRGRSFEVLAVRCGNPEIAKLFGSEPA
;
A
#
# COMPACT_ATOMS: atom_id res chain seq x y z
N MET A 1 -2.75 -38.31 -3.28
CA MET A 1 -2.74 -37.44 -2.10
C MET A 1 -2.31 -36.00 -2.38
N TRP A 2 -1.49 -35.70 -3.40
CA TRP A 2 -0.96 -34.35 -3.70
C TRP A 2 -1.84 -33.47 -4.61
N ARG A 3 -2.85 -34.05 -5.30
CA ARG A 3 -3.74 -33.30 -6.21
C ARG A 3 -4.80 -32.43 -5.53
N CYS A 4 -5.18 -32.76 -4.28
CA CYS A 4 -6.14 -31.92 -3.51
C CYS A 4 -5.48 -30.65 -2.98
N ALA A 5 -4.23 -30.70 -2.54
CA ALA A 5 -3.55 -29.56 -1.91
C ALA A 5 -3.31 -28.36 -2.86
N ILE A 6 -3.09 -28.61 -4.17
CA ILE A 6 -2.89 -27.51 -5.15
C ILE A 6 -4.20 -26.73 -5.35
N GLY A 7 -5.34 -27.43 -5.48
CA GLY A 7 -6.63 -26.78 -5.61
C GLY A 7 -7.06 -26.01 -4.36
N ASP A 8 -6.70 -26.49 -3.17
CA ASP A 8 -7.04 -25.83 -1.91
C ASP A 8 -6.19 -24.58 -1.65
N PHE A 9 -4.93 -24.56 -2.08
CA PHE A 9 -4.12 -23.35 -2.01
C PHE A 9 -4.64 -22.26 -2.95
N GLU A 10 -5.00 -22.60 -4.18
CA GLU A 10 -5.60 -21.65 -5.12
C GLU A 10 -6.94 -21.10 -4.57
N ARG A 11 -7.76 -21.95 -3.96
CA ARG A 11 -8.99 -21.53 -3.28
C ARG A 11 -8.72 -20.62 -2.09
N LEU A 12 -7.68 -20.88 -1.31
CA LEU A 12 -7.27 -20.01 -0.21
C LEU A 12 -6.89 -18.61 -0.71
N ILE A 13 -6.10 -18.55 -1.79
CA ILE A 13 -5.70 -17.26 -2.41
C ILE A 13 -6.94 -16.50 -2.92
N GLU A 14 -7.84 -17.16 -3.65
CA GLU A 14 -9.06 -16.51 -4.15
C GLU A 14 -10.01 -16.07 -3.02
N ALA A 15 -10.15 -16.88 -1.97
CA ALA A 15 -10.91 -16.51 -0.78
C ALA A 15 -10.29 -15.32 -0.05
N ALA A 16 -8.96 -15.25 0.02
CA ALA A 16 -8.24 -14.14 0.61
C ALA A 16 -8.41 -12.84 -0.19
N LYS A 17 -8.35 -12.91 -1.53
CA LYS A 17 -8.57 -11.78 -2.43
C LYS A 17 -10.00 -11.24 -2.38
N SER A 18 -10.97 -12.13 -2.26
CA SER A 18 -12.40 -11.78 -2.25
C SER A 18 -12.95 -11.41 -0.87
N GLY A 19 -12.16 -11.60 0.18
CA GLY A 19 -12.61 -11.37 1.55
C GLY A 19 -13.55 -12.45 2.12
N ASN A 20 -13.54 -13.65 1.53
CA ASN A 20 -14.39 -14.75 1.99
C ASN A 20 -13.84 -15.42 3.25
N VAL A 21 -14.21 -14.86 4.40
CA VAL A 21 -13.75 -15.31 5.74
C VAL A 21 -14.10 -16.77 6.01
N THR A 22 -15.28 -17.23 5.55
CA THR A 22 -15.77 -18.58 5.80
C THR A 22 -14.87 -19.62 5.14
N ASP A 23 -14.55 -19.42 3.85
CA ASP A 23 -13.68 -20.34 3.12
C ASP A 23 -12.24 -20.31 3.64
N VAL A 24 -11.73 -19.10 3.95
CA VAL A 24 -10.39 -18.97 4.55
C VAL A 24 -10.31 -19.75 5.86
N ARG A 25 -11.28 -19.60 6.74
CA ARG A 25 -11.32 -20.33 8.02
C ARG A 25 -11.37 -21.84 7.82
N ALA A 26 -12.28 -22.31 6.95
CA ALA A 26 -12.43 -23.74 6.68
C ALA A 26 -11.14 -24.37 6.14
N ILE A 27 -10.45 -23.69 5.22
CA ILE A 27 -9.18 -24.15 4.66
C ILE A 27 -8.06 -24.09 5.71
N ALA A 28 -8.00 -23.01 6.50
CA ALA A 28 -6.99 -22.84 7.53
C ALA A 28 -7.06 -23.91 8.63
N GLU A 29 -8.27 -24.32 9.02
CA GLU A 29 -8.51 -25.39 10.01
C GLU A 29 -8.14 -26.79 9.49
N GLN A 30 -8.32 -27.03 8.19
CA GLN A 30 -8.04 -28.33 7.57
C GLN A 30 -6.60 -28.46 7.09
N HIS A 31 -6.00 -27.35 6.64
CA HIS A 31 -4.72 -27.31 5.95
C HIS A 31 -3.88 -26.11 6.41
N ALA A 32 -3.45 -26.12 7.67
CA ALA A 32 -2.65 -25.04 8.25
C ALA A 32 -1.31 -24.79 7.55
N ASP A 33 -0.77 -25.78 6.85
CA ASP A 33 0.45 -25.68 6.04
C ASP A 33 0.30 -24.76 4.84
N LEU A 34 -0.92 -24.64 4.27
CA LEU A 34 -1.21 -23.77 3.13
C LEU A 34 -1.11 -22.28 3.48
N ILE A 35 -1.28 -21.92 4.75
CA ILE A 35 -1.22 -20.52 5.20
C ILE A 35 0.15 -19.89 4.96
N LYS A 36 1.22 -20.70 5.04
CA LYS A 36 2.61 -20.27 4.81
C LYS A 36 3.06 -20.49 3.36
N GLN A 37 2.24 -21.12 2.54
CA GLN A 37 2.56 -21.37 1.15
C GLN A 37 2.58 -20.05 0.35
N ARG A 38 3.40 -20.02 -0.69
CA ARG A 38 3.64 -18.85 -1.53
C ARG A 38 3.18 -19.10 -2.95
N ASP A 39 2.59 -18.11 -3.55
CA ASP A 39 2.22 -18.12 -4.97
C ASP A 39 3.44 -17.83 -5.89
N LYS A 40 3.18 -17.62 -7.18
CA LYS A 40 4.22 -17.37 -8.19
C LYS A 40 4.98 -16.06 -7.97
N LEU A 41 4.39 -15.11 -7.25
CA LEU A 41 5.02 -13.84 -6.88
C LEU A 41 5.79 -13.96 -5.55
N GLY A 42 5.75 -15.15 -4.91
CA GLY A 42 6.25 -15.37 -3.57
C GLY A 42 5.35 -14.79 -2.48
N ALA A 43 4.15 -14.34 -2.83
CA ALA A 43 3.18 -13.79 -1.92
C ALA A 43 2.38 -14.88 -1.20
N THR A 44 1.99 -14.64 0.06
CA THR A 44 1.11 -15.51 0.85
C THR A 44 -0.35 -15.03 0.76
N ALA A 45 -1.29 -15.86 1.23
CA ALA A 45 -2.69 -15.43 1.36
C ALA A 45 -2.86 -14.13 2.17
N LEU A 46 -1.97 -13.89 3.14
CA LEU A 46 -1.99 -12.66 3.95
C LEU A 46 -1.64 -11.40 3.12
N HIS A 47 -0.76 -11.49 2.13
CA HIS A 47 -0.50 -10.38 1.21
C HIS A 47 -1.76 -9.97 0.44
N HIS A 48 -2.45 -10.95 -0.13
CA HIS A 48 -3.68 -10.71 -0.89
C HIS A 48 -4.82 -10.17 -0.03
N ALA A 49 -5.00 -10.68 1.19
CA ALA A 49 -5.99 -10.19 2.13
C ALA A 49 -5.69 -8.74 2.59
N ALA A 50 -4.42 -8.43 2.81
CA ALA A 50 -3.98 -7.08 3.19
C ALA A 50 -4.17 -6.08 2.04
N PHE A 51 -3.80 -6.46 0.82
CA PHE A 51 -4.03 -5.67 -0.39
C PHE A 51 -5.51 -5.36 -0.61
N GLY A 52 -6.39 -6.36 -0.42
CA GLY A 52 -7.83 -6.19 -0.53
C GLY A 52 -8.49 -5.46 0.66
N GLY A 53 -7.74 -5.15 1.72
CA GLY A 53 -8.28 -4.50 2.93
C GLY A 53 -9.21 -5.39 3.77
N HIS A 54 -9.12 -6.70 3.63
CA HIS A 54 -10.02 -7.68 4.24
C HIS A 54 -9.63 -8.00 5.69
N ARG A 55 -9.95 -7.09 6.63
CA ARG A 55 -9.55 -7.19 8.06
C ARG A 55 -9.88 -8.52 8.72
N ASP A 56 -11.06 -9.07 8.47
CA ASP A 56 -11.49 -10.31 9.12
C ASP A 56 -10.75 -11.53 8.56
N VAL A 57 -10.41 -11.53 7.27
CA VAL A 57 -9.53 -12.54 6.67
C VAL A 57 -8.11 -12.43 7.23
N VAL A 58 -7.57 -11.21 7.32
CA VAL A 58 -6.25 -10.96 7.94
C VAL A 58 -6.21 -11.53 9.36
N ARG A 59 -7.25 -11.27 10.18
CA ARG A 59 -7.35 -11.80 11.55
C ARG A 59 -7.31 -13.32 11.56
N VAL A 60 -8.14 -13.99 10.74
CA VAL A 60 -8.19 -15.46 10.67
C VAL A 60 -6.82 -16.03 10.27
N LEU A 61 -6.19 -15.48 9.24
CA LEU A 61 -4.88 -15.96 8.78
C LEU A 61 -3.80 -15.82 9.88
N VAL A 62 -3.77 -14.70 10.59
CA VAL A 62 -2.83 -14.47 11.70
C VAL A 62 -3.09 -15.39 12.87
N GLU A 63 -4.36 -15.61 13.26
CA GLU A 63 -4.76 -16.57 14.30
C GLU A 63 -4.32 -18.01 13.98
N HIS A 64 -4.24 -18.36 12.68
CA HIS A 64 -3.78 -19.68 12.21
C HIS A 64 -2.29 -19.71 11.84
N GLY A 65 -1.50 -18.73 12.24
CA GLY A 65 -0.04 -18.74 12.17
C GLY A 65 0.55 -18.19 10.87
N ALA A 66 -0.15 -17.31 10.16
CA ALA A 66 0.44 -16.58 9.04
C ALA A 66 1.63 -15.72 9.49
N GLU A 67 2.67 -15.69 8.69
CA GLU A 67 3.85 -14.84 8.93
C GLU A 67 3.52 -13.39 8.56
N ILE A 68 3.31 -12.53 9.57
CA ILE A 68 2.88 -11.14 9.39
C ILE A 68 3.87 -10.32 8.55
N ASN A 69 5.15 -10.62 8.67
CA ASN A 69 6.23 -9.91 7.96
C ASN A 69 6.87 -10.75 6.85
N ALA A 70 6.16 -11.74 6.31
CA ALA A 70 6.65 -12.49 5.16
C ALA A 70 6.92 -11.51 4.00
N ALA A 71 8.09 -11.59 3.37
CA ALA A 71 8.40 -10.79 2.18
C ALA A 71 8.07 -11.59 0.91
N ASP A 72 7.46 -10.95 -0.10
CA ASP A 72 7.30 -11.57 -1.42
C ASP A 72 8.64 -11.74 -2.14
N SER A 73 8.67 -12.50 -3.24
CA SER A 73 9.91 -12.78 -3.98
C SER A 73 10.22 -11.74 -5.06
N GLU A 74 9.25 -10.92 -5.44
CA GLU A 74 9.39 -9.99 -6.57
C GLU A 74 9.92 -8.64 -6.12
N PHE A 75 9.40 -8.10 -5.02
CA PHE A 75 9.75 -6.75 -4.53
C PHE A 75 10.33 -6.77 -3.11
N GLY A 76 10.35 -7.92 -2.43
CA GLY A 76 10.68 -7.99 -1.01
C GLY A 76 9.63 -7.28 -0.13
N ALA A 77 8.43 -7.07 -0.65
CA ALA A 77 7.38 -6.36 0.05
C ALA A 77 6.62 -7.28 1.02
N THR A 78 6.25 -6.75 2.18
CA THR A 78 5.45 -7.46 3.18
C THR A 78 3.94 -7.24 2.94
N PRO A 79 3.04 -7.99 3.59
CA PRO A 79 1.59 -7.74 3.51
C PRO A 79 1.22 -6.29 3.85
N ALA A 80 1.89 -5.67 4.82
CA ALA A 80 1.70 -4.24 5.13
C ALA A 80 2.14 -3.34 3.98
N GLY A 81 3.24 -3.68 3.29
CA GLY A 81 3.70 -2.98 2.10
C GLY A 81 2.67 -3.01 0.97
N TRP A 82 2.05 -4.17 0.74
CA TRP A 82 0.99 -4.31 -0.27
C TRP A 82 -0.26 -3.48 0.06
N ALA A 83 -0.67 -3.43 1.33
CA ALA A 83 -1.80 -2.59 1.76
C ALA A 83 -1.52 -1.10 1.56
N ILE A 84 -0.30 -0.65 1.88
CA ILE A 84 0.12 0.75 1.70
C ILE A 84 0.20 1.09 0.21
N GLU A 85 0.75 0.23 -0.64
CA GLU A 85 0.87 0.48 -2.07
C GLU A 85 -0.49 0.60 -2.75
N TYR A 86 -1.44 -0.26 -2.39
CA TYR A 86 -2.83 -0.12 -2.87
C TYR A 86 -3.44 1.23 -2.49
N LEU A 87 -3.26 1.68 -1.24
CA LEU A 87 -3.75 2.99 -0.82
C LEU A 87 -3.05 4.14 -1.56
N ARG A 88 -1.77 3.98 -1.90
CA ARG A 88 -1.02 4.96 -2.69
C ARG A 88 -1.52 5.06 -4.13
N GLU A 89 -1.83 3.93 -4.77
CA GLU A 89 -2.46 3.91 -6.09
C GLU A 89 -3.80 4.66 -6.10
N MET A 90 -4.54 4.59 -4.99
CA MET A 90 -5.79 5.34 -4.78
C MET A 90 -5.56 6.80 -4.32
N GLY A 91 -4.30 7.25 -4.24
CA GLY A 91 -3.94 8.61 -3.83
C GLY A 91 -3.78 8.82 -2.33
N GLY A 92 -3.72 7.73 -1.55
CA GLY A 92 -3.47 7.77 -0.11
C GLY A 92 -1.99 7.90 0.23
N PHE A 93 -1.69 8.67 1.27
CA PHE A 93 -0.32 8.85 1.80
C PHE A 93 -0.33 8.73 3.32
N LEU A 94 0.81 8.33 3.89
CA LEU A 94 1.00 8.41 5.33
C LEU A 94 1.09 9.87 5.76
N GLY A 95 0.56 10.20 6.94
CA GLY A 95 0.61 11.57 7.46
C GLY A 95 2.01 12.16 7.48
N ILE A 96 3.01 11.36 7.89
CA ILE A 96 4.41 11.79 7.90
C ILE A 96 4.95 12.12 6.49
N GLU A 97 4.53 11.36 5.47
CA GLU A 97 4.93 11.63 4.07
C GLU A 97 4.34 12.94 3.57
N LEU A 98 3.09 13.25 3.95
CA LEU A 98 2.44 14.51 3.61
C LEU A 98 3.13 15.71 4.29
N ASP A 99 3.49 15.56 5.56
CA ASP A 99 4.19 16.60 6.31
C ASP A 99 5.61 16.84 5.78
N ASP A 100 6.34 15.76 5.46
CA ASP A 100 7.68 15.83 4.85
C ASP A 100 7.62 16.50 3.46
N PHE A 101 6.60 16.19 2.66
CA PHE A 101 6.40 16.80 1.36
C PHE A 101 6.12 18.31 1.50
N GLY A 102 5.25 18.68 2.43
CA GLY A 102 4.98 20.09 2.77
C GLY A 102 6.22 20.84 3.25
N PHE A 103 7.06 20.18 4.04
CA PHE A 103 8.33 20.73 4.51
C PHE A 103 9.32 20.95 3.36
N ALA A 104 9.46 20.00 2.44
CA ALA A 104 10.32 20.14 1.27
C ALA A 104 9.88 21.30 0.36
N ILE A 105 8.58 21.52 0.16
CA ILE A 105 8.04 22.69 -0.54
C ILE A 105 8.48 23.97 0.14
N GLN A 106 8.32 24.07 1.46
CA GLN A 106 8.69 25.28 2.24
C GLN A 106 10.20 25.54 2.21
N ARG A 107 11.02 24.49 2.14
CA ARG A 107 12.48 24.58 2.01
C ARG A 107 12.93 24.95 0.61
N GLY A 108 12.04 24.90 -0.38
CA GLY A 108 12.38 25.17 -1.78
C GLY A 108 13.19 24.06 -2.45
N ASP A 109 13.09 22.81 -1.97
CA ASP A 109 13.78 21.66 -2.55
C ASP A 109 13.11 21.22 -3.87
N VAL A 110 13.46 21.92 -4.94
CA VAL A 110 12.86 21.73 -6.27
C VAL A 110 13.05 20.31 -6.79
N GLU A 111 14.25 19.75 -6.63
CA GLU A 111 14.58 18.43 -7.18
C GLU A 111 13.77 17.33 -6.49
N TRP A 112 13.70 17.37 -5.17
CA TRP A 112 12.95 16.39 -4.40
C TRP A 112 11.45 16.49 -4.66
N VAL A 113 10.89 17.71 -4.65
CA VAL A 113 9.47 17.98 -4.94
C VAL A 113 9.12 17.53 -6.35
N ALA A 114 9.92 17.84 -7.37
CA ALA A 114 9.66 17.44 -8.76
C ALA A 114 9.66 15.91 -8.91
N ARG A 115 10.64 15.24 -8.30
CA ARG A 115 10.74 13.78 -8.32
C ARG A 115 9.55 13.11 -7.65
N PHE A 116 9.08 13.65 -6.53
CA PHE A 116 7.93 13.13 -5.81
C PHE A 116 6.63 13.34 -6.57
N LEU A 117 6.40 14.52 -7.15
CA LEU A 117 5.24 14.82 -8.00
C LEU A 117 5.22 14.00 -9.29
N LYS A 118 6.38 13.63 -9.84
CA LYS A 118 6.46 12.74 -10.98
C LYS A 118 5.96 11.34 -10.64
N ARG A 119 6.32 10.84 -9.45
CA ARG A 119 5.91 9.52 -8.97
C ARG A 119 4.47 9.51 -8.46
N PHE A 120 4.04 10.57 -7.80
CA PHE A 120 2.73 10.70 -7.16
C PHE A 120 2.01 11.98 -7.58
N PRO A 121 1.46 12.04 -8.81
CA PRO A 121 0.82 13.26 -9.34
C PRO A 121 -0.35 13.77 -8.50
N ALA A 122 -1.04 12.89 -7.77
CA ALA A 122 -2.17 13.23 -6.90
C ALA A 122 -1.80 14.21 -5.77
N LEU A 123 -0.52 14.28 -5.39
CA LEU A 123 -0.04 15.24 -4.38
C LEU A 123 -0.25 16.71 -4.77
N ARG A 124 -0.42 17.03 -6.07
CA ARG A 124 -0.70 18.42 -6.49
C ARG A 124 -1.97 18.97 -5.86
N GLY A 125 -3.01 18.15 -5.75
CA GLY A 125 -4.29 18.56 -5.16
C GLY A 125 -4.45 18.17 -3.68
N ALA A 126 -3.40 17.65 -3.04
CA ALA A 126 -3.45 17.20 -1.66
C ALA A 126 -3.07 18.30 -0.65
N SER A 127 -3.22 17.98 0.63
CA SER A 127 -2.89 18.84 1.76
C SER A 127 -2.06 18.07 2.78
N ASP A 128 -1.31 18.77 3.62
CA ASP A 128 -0.63 18.18 4.76
C ASP A 128 -1.61 17.78 5.88
N THR A 129 -1.10 17.18 6.95
CA THR A 129 -1.92 16.73 8.10
C THR A 129 -2.62 17.87 8.83
N ARG A 130 -2.23 19.12 8.60
CA ARG A 130 -2.83 20.34 9.15
C ARG A 130 -3.86 20.98 8.21
N GLY A 131 -4.15 20.34 7.07
CA GLY A 131 -5.08 20.83 6.06
C GLY A 131 -4.53 21.95 5.19
N ARG A 132 -3.20 22.21 5.18
CA ARG A 132 -2.58 23.22 4.31
C ARG A 132 -2.37 22.63 2.92
N SER A 133 -3.03 23.20 1.91
CA SER A 133 -2.86 22.78 0.52
C SER A 133 -1.42 22.93 0.05
N PHE A 134 -0.88 21.92 -0.62
CA PHE A 134 0.48 21.96 -1.16
C PHE A 134 0.63 23.00 -2.28
N GLU A 135 -0.43 23.26 -3.05
CA GLU A 135 -0.44 24.34 -4.03
C GLU A 135 -0.26 25.71 -3.37
N VAL A 136 -1.00 25.95 -2.27
CA VAL A 136 -0.86 27.20 -1.50
C VAL A 136 0.52 27.31 -0.87
N LEU A 137 1.07 26.21 -0.35
CA LEU A 137 2.43 26.20 0.18
C LEU A 137 3.47 26.48 -0.92
N ALA A 138 3.29 25.94 -2.13
CA ALA A 138 4.15 26.15 -3.27
C ALA A 138 4.21 27.62 -3.72
N VAL A 139 3.07 28.31 -3.73
CA VAL A 139 3.03 29.75 -4.02
C VAL A 139 3.67 30.56 -2.90
N ARG A 140 3.42 30.22 -1.65
CA ARG A 140 3.91 30.96 -0.47
C ARG A 140 5.39 30.75 -0.16
N CYS A 141 6.01 29.70 -0.65
CA CYS A 141 7.43 29.44 -0.38
C CYS A 141 8.37 30.45 -1.06
N GLY A 142 7.84 31.25 -2.01
CA GLY A 142 8.61 32.29 -2.71
C GLY A 142 9.58 31.76 -3.78
N ASN A 143 9.58 30.46 -4.05
CA ASN A 143 10.39 29.85 -5.09
C ASN A 143 9.55 29.62 -6.36
N PRO A 144 9.79 30.39 -7.46
CA PRO A 144 9.01 30.30 -8.69
C PRO A 144 9.11 28.93 -9.38
N GLU A 145 10.21 28.22 -9.20
CA GLU A 145 10.38 26.86 -9.73
C GLU A 145 9.45 25.85 -9.06
N ILE A 146 9.26 25.97 -7.75
CA ILE A 146 8.30 25.15 -7.00
C ILE A 146 6.86 25.47 -7.48
N ALA A 147 6.50 26.75 -7.59
CA ALA A 147 5.17 27.15 -8.03
C ALA A 147 4.81 26.58 -9.42
N LYS A 148 5.75 26.59 -10.36
CA LYS A 148 5.59 26.00 -11.70
C LYS A 148 5.29 24.49 -11.66
N LEU A 149 5.85 23.74 -10.71
CA LEU A 149 5.59 22.31 -10.56
C LEU A 149 4.13 22.00 -10.21
N PHE A 150 3.42 22.98 -9.64
CA PHE A 150 1.98 22.87 -9.30
C PHE A 150 1.07 23.50 -10.38
N GLY A 151 1.62 24.03 -11.46
CA GLY A 151 0.87 24.68 -12.53
C GLY A 151 0.45 26.13 -12.20
N SER A 152 0.94 26.70 -11.10
CA SER A 152 0.69 28.08 -10.71
C SER A 152 1.76 28.97 -11.36
N GLU A 153 1.34 29.92 -12.21
CA GLU A 153 2.26 30.98 -12.65
C GLU A 153 2.59 31.89 -11.46
N PRO A 154 3.85 32.28 -11.29
CA PRO A 154 4.20 33.29 -10.28
C PRO A 154 3.50 34.62 -10.63
N ALA A 155 2.80 35.16 -9.66
CA ALA A 155 2.19 36.48 -9.76
C ALA A 155 3.27 37.58 -9.89
#